data_39c09feef889b24ec27feb9addac707b
#
_entry.id   39c09feef889b24ec27feb9addac707b
#
_cell.length_a   1.000
_cell.length_b   1.000
_cell.length_c   1.000
_cell.angle_alpha   90.00
_cell.angle_beta   90.00
_cell.angle_gamma   90.00
#
_symmetry.space_group_name_H-M   'P 1'
#
loop_
_entity.id
_entity.type
_entity.pdbx_description
1 polymer ?
#
loop_
_entity_poly.entity_id
_entity_poly.type
_entity_poly.pdbx_seq_one_letter_code
_entity_poly.pdbx_strand_id
1 'polypeptide(L)'
;MAILVTGGTKGIGLEIACRFAKPGTDVFLNYVTDRVAADSAARRVESLGAKAHLIEQDVGTPEGAQKVLDAVAPVTQRLDQLVHCAVRVMPVPILKVDLHEFTKAININATALLYLTKAALPVMGKGSTVFYLTSRGGRTAVKNYAAVGAAKALAESLVRYLVLELGPRGIRINCVAPSGVDTEALRNVYGERTDQVLQQNALDTPNGRGVVHDDYTALVEFLASPAAEMIQGQVIFVNGGQYLHA
;
A
#
# COMPACT_ATOMS: atom_id res chain seq x y z
N MET A 1 -14.78 10.12 -9.03
CA MET A 1 -14.06 9.00 -8.40
C MET A 1 -13.12 9.55 -7.34
N ALA A 2 -12.95 8.85 -6.21
CA ALA A 2 -12.01 9.26 -5.16
C ALA A 2 -11.14 8.10 -4.70
N ILE A 3 -9.85 8.34 -4.52
CA ILE A 3 -8.87 7.37 -4.02
C ILE A 3 -8.04 7.98 -2.89
N LEU A 4 -7.88 7.24 -1.79
CA LEU A 4 -6.97 7.57 -0.70
C LEU A 4 -5.80 6.60 -0.71
N VAL A 5 -4.58 7.13 -0.74
CA VAL A 5 -3.35 6.33 -0.69
C VAL A 5 -2.50 6.78 0.49
N THR A 6 -2.33 5.92 1.49
CA THR A 6 -1.37 6.17 2.58
C THR A 6 0.05 5.83 2.11
N GLY A 7 1.03 6.67 2.48
CA GLY A 7 2.35 6.59 1.86
C GLY A 7 2.29 6.90 0.35
N GLY A 8 1.35 7.75 -0.07
CA GLY A 8 1.02 8.03 -1.47
C GLY A 8 1.94 9.04 -2.17
N THR A 9 2.95 9.58 -1.49
CA THR A 9 3.79 10.64 -2.05
C THR A 9 5.10 10.14 -2.68
N LYS A 10 5.38 8.83 -2.57
CA LYS A 10 6.61 8.21 -3.09
C LYS A 10 6.36 6.76 -3.53
N GLY A 11 7.28 6.25 -4.36
CA GLY A 11 7.40 4.83 -4.71
C GLY A 11 6.08 4.19 -5.14
N ILE A 12 5.79 2.99 -4.63
CA ILE A 12 4.62 2.17 -5.03
C ILE A 12 3.30 2.93 -4.82
N GLY A 13 3.16 3.63 -3.69
CA GLY A 13 1.93 4.38 -3.40
C GLY A 13 1.67 5.50 -4.40
N LEU A 14 2.70 6.27 -4.77
CA LEU A 14 2.59 7.32 -5.78
C LEU A 14 2.24 6.77 -7.16
N GLU A 15 2.85 5.66 -7.57
CA GLU A 15 2.56 5.06 -8.87
C GLU A 15 1.10 4.54 -8.96
N ILE A 16 0.60 3.96 -7.86
CA ILE A 16 -0.83 3.59 -7.78
C ILE A 16 -1.71 4.83 -7.85
N ALA A 17 -1.38 5.90 -7.10
CA ALA A 17 -2.13 7.14 -7.14
C ALA A 17 -2.17 7.73 -8.57
N CYS A 18 -1.03 7.76 -9.27
CA CYS A 18 -0.93 8.20 -10.66
C CYS A 18 -1.75 7.34 -11.63
N ARG A 19 -1.83 6.02 -11.41
CA ARG A 19 -2.65 5.11 -12.25
C ARG A 19 -4.13 5.48 -12.23
N PHE A 20 -4.63 5.96 -11.08
CA PHE A 20 -6.01 6.39 -10.93
C PHE A 20 -6.23 7.88 -11.21
N ALA A 21 -5.16 8.66 -11.40
CA ALA A 21 -5.24 10.09 -11.66
C ALA A 21 -5.77 10.35 -13.06
N LYS A 22 -7.06 10.75 -13.14
CA LYS A 22 -7.78 11.07 -14.39
C LYS A 22 -8.64 12.32 -14.14
N PRO A 23 -9.04 13.07 -15.17
CA PRO A 23 -10.01 14.17 -15.01
C PRO A 23 -11.25 13.74 -14.22
N GLY A 24 -11.63 14.52 -13.21
CA GLY A 24 -12.76 14.21 -12.32
C GLY A 24 -12.45 13.22 -11.19
N THR A 25 -11.18 12.91 -10.94
CA THR A 25 -10.75 12.11 -9.80
C THR A 25 -10.16 12.99 -8.71
N ASP A 26 -10.58 12.77 -7.46
CA ASP A 26 -9.96 13.29 -6.25
C ASP A 26 -8.95 12.27 -5.72
N VAL A 27 -7.67 12.64 -5.65
CA VAL A 27 -6.57 11.79 -5.21
C VAL A 27 -6.02 12.31 -3.89
N PHE A 28 -6.27 11.58 -2.80
CA PHE A 28 -5.76 11.93 -1.48
C PHE A 28 -4.43 11.22 -1.23
N LEU A 29 -3.38 11.99 -1.05
CA LEU A 29 -2.02 11.54 -0.82
C LEU A 29 -1.64 11.76 0.65
N ASN A 30 -1.68 10.71 1.46
CA ASN A 30 -1.25 10.81 2.85
C ASN A 30 0.27 10.61 2.97
N TYR A 31 0.90 11.42 3.79
CA TYR A 31 2.33 11.39 4.14
C TYR A 31 2.53 11.83 5.59
N VAL A 32 3.78 11.77 6.11
CA VAL A 32 4.06 12.15 7.51
C VAL A 32 4.97 13.38 7.61
N THR A 33 6.12 13.41 6.91
CA THR A 33 7.14 14.45 7.15
C THR A 33 7.70 15.10 5.88
N ASP A 34 7.75 14.41 4.76
CA ASP A 34 8.41 14.90 3.55
C ASP A 34 7.47 15.76 2.69
N ARG A 35 7.35 17.02 3.07
CA ARG A 35 6.52 18.00 2.36
C ARG A 35 6.99 18.24 0.94
N VAL A 36 8.30 18.23 0.69
CA VAL A 36 8.85 18.48 -0.65
C VAL A 36 8.45 17.37 -1.62
N ALA A 37 8.57 16.09 -1.18
CA ALA A 37 8.09 14.97 -1.96
C ALA A 37 6.57 15.00 -2.14
N ALA A 38 5.81 15.43 -1.11
CA ALA A 38 4.37 15.54 -1.20
C ALA A 38 3.93 16.59 -2.24
N ASP A 39 4.54 17.76 -2.24
CA ASP A 39 4.25 18.81 -3.23
C ASP A 39 4.63 18.37 -4.66
N SER A 40 5.72 17.62 -4.82
CA SER A 40 6.09 17.03 -6.11
C SER A 40 5.09 15.98 -6.59
N ALA A 41 4.63 15.10 -5.68
CA ALA A 41 3.61 14.10 -5.95
C ALA A 41 2.28 14.74 -6.36
N ALA A 42 1.86 15.80 -5.67
CA ALA A 42 0.64 16.54 -6.00
C ALA A 42 0.70 17.09 -7.43
N ARG A 43 1.79 17.80 -7.78
CA ARG A 43 1.99 18.31 -9.16
C ARG A 43 1.95 17.20 -10.21
N ARG A 44 2.53 16.02 -9.91
CA ARG A 44 2.50 14.89 -10.84
C ARG A 44 1.07 14.36 -11.03
N VAL A 45 0.29 14.22 -9.97
CA VAL A 45 -1.12 13.83 -10.03
C VAL A 45 -1.96 14.85 -10.80
N GLU A 46 -1.75 16.14 -10.53
CA GLU A 46 -2.44 17.23 -11.21
C GLU A 46 -2.11 17.30 -12.70
N SER A 47 -0.86 17.02 -13.09
CA SER A 47 -0.46 16.96 -14.49
C SER A 47 -1.18 15.86 -15.30
N LEU A 48 -1.75 14.86 -14.62
CA LEU A 48 -2.58 13.81 -15.21
C LEU A 48 -4.08 14.19 -15.25
N GLY A 49 -4.43 15.39 -14.78
CA GLY A 49 -5.79 15.94 -14.83
C GLY A 49 -6.65 15.66 -13.60
N ALA A 50 -6.12 15.00 -12.58
CA ALA A 50 -6.82 14.77 -11.32
C ALA A 50 -6.66 15.95 -10.35
N LYS A 51 -7.42 15.97 -9.26
CA LYS A 51 -7.23 16.88 -8.14
C LYS A 51 -6.44 16.20 -7.04
N ALA A 52 -5.30 16.76 -6.63
CA ALA A 52 -4.49 16.24 -5.55
C ALA A 52 -4.85 16.90 -4.20
N HIS A 53 -5.00 16.08 -3.17
CA HIS A 53 -5.25 16.52 -1.79
C HIS A 53 -4.16 15.93 -0.90
N LEU A 54 -3.32 16.78 -0.32
CA LEU A 54 -2.23 16.38 0.58
C LEU A 54 -2.74 16.28 2.02
N ILE A 55 -2.47 15.15 2.69
CA ILE A 55 -2.87 14.92 4.09
C ILE A 55 -1.62 14.54 4.90
N GLU A 56 -1.13 15.48 5.70
CA GLU A 56 -0.02 15.25 6.62
C GLU A 56 -0.53 14.64 7.92
N GLN A 57 -0.37 13.32 8.08
CA GLN A 57 -0.85 12.61 9.27
C GLN A 57 -0.18 11.23 9.41
N ASP A 58 0.23 10.87 10.64
CA ASP A 58 0.64 9.50 10.98
C ASP A 58 -0.61 8.61 11.15
N VAL A 59 -0.65 7.51 10.41
CA VAL A 59 -1.75 6.53 10.43
C VAL A 59 -1.54 5.39 11.45
N GLY A 60 -0.43 5.41 12.18
CA GLY A 60 -0.07 4.35 13.14
C GLY A 60 -0.93 4.32 14.41
N THR A 61 -1.92 5.22 14.53
CA THR A 61 -2.89 5.25 15.64
C THR A 61 -4.32 5.34 15.12
N PRO A 62 -5.33 4.88 15.91
CA PRO A 62 -6.75 5.05 15.54
C PRO A 62 -7.13 6.51 15.28
N GLU A 63 -6.64 7.43 16.13
CA GLU A 63 -6.92 8.87 16.04
C GLU A 63 -6.28 9.47 14.78
N GLY A 64 -5.07 9.02 14.43
CA GLY A 64 -4.39 9.44 13.21
C GLY A 64 -5.14 8.98 11.96
N ALA A 65 -5.58 7.73 11.92
CA ALA A 65 -6.40 7.21 10.84
C ALA A 65 -7.73 7.97 10.72
N GLN A 66 -8.39 8.29 11.85
CA GLN A 66 -9.62 9.09 11.85
C GLN A 66 -9.39 10.48 11.24
N LYS A 67 -8.32 11.20 11.66
CA LYS A 67 -7.98 12.52 11.11
C LYS A 67 -7.74 12.49 9.60
N VAL A 68 -7.18 11.41 9.06
CA VAL A 68 -7.05 11.25 7.60
C VAL A 68 -8.44 11.24 6.95
N LEU A 69 -9.39 10.47 7.50
CA LEU A 69 -10.75 10.39 6.95
C LEU A 69 -11.56 11.68 7.20
N ASP A 70 -11.30 12.39 8.30
CA ASP A 70 -11.89 13.71 8.56
C ASP A 70 -11.48 14.74 7.50
N ALA A 71 -10.30 14.59 6.90
CA ALA A 71 -9.85 15.42 5.76
C ALA A 71 -10.45 14.97 4.42
N VAL A 72 -10.81 13.70 4.27
CA VAL A 72 -11.43 13.14 3.05
C VAL A 72 -12.93 13.47 2.97
N ALA A 73 -13.66 13.28 4.06
CA ALA A 73 -15.14 13.38 4.11
C ALA A 73 -15.72 14.72 3.62
N PRO A 74 -15.12 15.90 3.87
CA PRO A 74 -15.63 17.16 3.35
C PRO A 74 -15.49 17.33 1.83
N VAL A 75 -14.57 16.59 1.20
CA VAL A 75 -14.27 16.69 -0.24
C VAL A 75 -15.13 15.71 -1.05
N THR A 76 -15.37 14.51 -0.52
CA THR A 76 -16.14 13.48 -1.23
C THR A 76 -17.08 12.73 -0.30
N GLN A 77 -18.29 12.46 -0.79
CA GLN A 77 -19.25 11.59 -0.09
C GLN A 77 -18.97 10.10 -0.33
N ARG A 78 -18.11 9.79 -1.29
CA ARG A 78 -17.77 8.42 -1.67
C ARG A 78 -16.28 8.25 -1.91
N LEU A 79 -15.67 7.37 -1.15
CA LEU A 79 -14.32 6.87 -1.38
C LEU A 79 -14.40 5.55 -2.15
N ASP A 80 -13.95 5.57 -3.40
CA ASP A 80 -13.98 4.38 -4.26
C ASP A 80 -12.83 3.41 -3.94
N GLN A 81 -11.62 3.93 -3.66
CA GLN A 81 -10.47 3.11 -3.33
C GLN A 81 -9.75 3.64 -2.08
N LEU A 82 -9.42 2.72 -1.18
CA LEU A 82 -8.49 2.91 -0.06
C LEU A 82 -7.27 2.02 -0.27
N VAL A 83 -6.09 2.64 -0.43
CA VAL A 83 -4.82 1.92 -0.61
C VAL A 83 -3.91 2.16 0.60
N HIS A 84 -3.62 1.11 1.37
CA HIS A 84 -2.66 1.19 2.45
C HIS A 84 -1.28 0.75 1.98
N CYS A 85 -0.41 1.74 1.72
CA CYS A 85 0.96 1.56 1.25
C CYS A 85 2.00 2.17 2.20
N ALA A 86 1.59 2.89 3.25
CA ALA A 86 2.50 3.43 4.25
C ALA A 86 3.34 2.31 4.89
N VAL A 87 4.63 2.54 5.02
CA VAL A 87 5.57 1.58 5.58
C VAL A 87 6.65 2.26 6.40
N ARG A 88 6.93 1.70 7.59
CA ARG A 88 8.09 2.01 8.41
C ARG A 88 9.09 0.86 8.32
N VAL A 89 10.23 1.11 7.72
CA VAL A 89 11.30 0.13 7.55
C VAL A 89 12.29 0.23 8.71
N MET A 90 12.72 -0.93 9.23
CA MET A 90 13.74 -1.05 10.27
C MET A 90 14.70 -2.19 9.89
N PRO A 91 15.80 -1.89 9.15
CA PRO A 91 16.68 -2.92 8.60
C PRO A 91 17.72 -3.41 9.64
N VAL A 92 17.24 -3.89 10.77
CA VAL A 92 18.06 -4.37 11.89
C VAL A 92 17.76 -5.84 12.22
N PRO A 93 18.72 -6.60 12.80
CA PRO A 93 18.44 -7.93 13.35
C PRO A 93 17.33 -7.87 14.40
N ILE A 94 16.38 -8.82 14.37
CA ILE A 94 15.20 -8.79 15.24
C ILE A 94 15.51 -8.73 16.74
N LEU A 95 16.58 -9.36 17.18
CA LEU A 95 16.99 -9.34 18.59
C LEU A 95 17.73 -8.05 19.01
N LYS A 96 17.97 -7.13 18.05
CA LYS A 96 18.60 -5.83 18.30
C LYS A 96 17.66 -4.66 18.08
N VAL A 97 16.40 -4.93 17.76
CA VAL A 97 15.41 -3.88 17.51
C VAL A 97 15.02 -3.18 18.81
N ASP A 98 14.82 -1.87 18.77
CA ASP A 98 14.12 -1.15 19.82
C ASP A 98 12.65 -1.60 19.86
N LEU A 99 12.15 -2.05 21.01
CA LEU A 99 10.81 -2.64 21.13
C LEU A 99 9.69 -1.62 20.94
N HIS A 100 9.90 -0.34 21.33
CA HIS A 100 8.91 0.71 21.11
C HIS A 100 8.82 1.06 19.64
N GLU A 101 9.96 1.17 18.96
CA GLU A 101 10.01 1.41 17.53
C GLU A 101 9.46 0.23 16.71
N PHE A 102 9.70 -1.01 17.19
CA PHE A 102 9.09 -2.21 16.59
C PHE A 102 7.56 -2.16 16.69
N THR A 103 7.03 -1.81 17.86
CA THR A 103 5.57 -1.67 18.06
C THR A 103 4.99 -0.60 17.14
N LYS A 104 5.64 0.56 17.01
CA LYS A 104 5.24 1.60 16.05
C LYS A 104 5.26 1.10 14.60
N ALA A 105 6.30 0.34 14.25
CA ALA A 105 6.38 -0.25 12.90
C ALA A 105 5.24 -1.25 12.65
N ILE A 106 4.91 -2.11 13.61
CA ILE A 106 3.75 -3.02 13.51
C ILE A 106 2.45 -2.23 13.32
N ASN A 107 2.28 -1.15 14.09
CA ASN A 107 1.08 -0.33 14.00
C ASN A 107 0.95 0.33 12.61
N ILE A 108 2.00 0.97 12.11
CA ILE A 108 1.99 1.62 10.79
C ILE A 108 1.83 0.58 9.68
N ASN A 109 2.60 -0.52 9.74
CA ASN A 109 2.69 -1.48 8.66
C ASN A 109 1.50 -2.46 8.61
N ALA A 110 0.75 -2.65 9.70
CA ALA A 110 -0.32 -3.65 9.76
C ALA A 110 -1.62 -3.10 10.36
N THR A 111 -1.63 -2.71 11.64
CA THR A 111 -2.89 -2.37 12.32
C THR A 111 -3.54 -1.11 11.77
N ALA A 112 -2.78 -0.22 11.15
CA ALA A 112 -3.30 0.95 10.44
C ALA A 112 -4.28 0.56 9.31
N LEU A 113 -4.16 -0.62 8.69
CA LEU A 113 -5.15 -1.13 7.74
C LEU A 113 -6.54 -1.22 8.38
N LEU A 114 -6.62 -1.79 9.58
CA LEU A 114 -7.88 -1.91 10.32
C LEU A 114 -8.40 -0.54 10.73
N TYR A 115 -7.55 0.35 11.24
CA TYR A 115 -7.95 1.70 11.67
C TYR A 115 -8.52 2.50 10.52
N LEU A 116 -7.81 2.54 9.38
CA LEU A 116 -8.23 3.24 8.17
C LEU A 116 -9.52 2.65 7.59
N THR A 117 -9.60 1.31 7.49
CA THR A 117 -10.79 0.64 6.96
C THR A 117 -12.01 0.97 7.81
N LYS A 118 -11.90 0.89 9.15
CA LYS A 118 -12.98 1.23 10.07
C LYS A 118 -13.42 2.70 9.94
N ALA A 119 -12.46 3.61 9.91
CA ALA A 119 -12.73 5.05 9.77
C ALA A 119 -13.35 5.39 8.41
N ALA A 120 -13.03 4.63 7.35
CA ALA A 120 -13.53 4.87 5.99
C ALA A 120 -14.95 4.34 5.74
N LEU A 121 -15.49 3.47 6.61
CA LEU A 121 -16.83 2.89 6.42
C LEU A 121 -17.96 3.90 6.14
N PRO A 122 -18.00 5.10 6.75
CA PRO A 122 -19.05 6.09 6.45
C PRO A 122 -19.03 6.62 5.02
N VAL A 123 -17.88 6.58 4.34
CA VAL A 123 -17.70 7.08 2.97
C VAL A 123 -17.40 5.97 1.95
N MET A 124 -17.41 4.69 2.36
CA MET A 124 -17.25 3.53 1.48
C MET A 124 -18.53 2.72 1.39
N GLY A 125 -18.81 2.10 0.24
CA GLY A 125 -19.99 1.29 0.03
C GLY A 125 -19.85 0.35 -1.16
N LYS A 126 -20.97 -0.16 -1.67
CA LYS A 126 -20.99 -1.14 -2.77
C LYS A 126 -20.11 -0.69 -3.95
N GLY A 127 -19.17 -1.54 -4.34
CA GLY A 127 -18.21 -1.29 -5.42
C GLY A 127 -16.92 -0.62 -4.96
N SER A 128 -16.83 -0.12 -3.70
CA SER A 128 -15.56 0.35 -3.15
C SER A 128 -14.56 -0.79 -2.93
N THR A 129 -13.26 -0.48 -2.97
CA THR A 129 -12.19 -1.46 -2.81
C THR A 129 -11.14 -0.98 -1.82
N VAL A 130 -10.62 -1.91 -1.01
CA VAL A 130 -9.48 -1.70 -0.12
C VAL A 130 -8.31 -2.52 -0.65
N PHE A 131 -7.15 -1.91 -0.75
CA PHE A 131 -5.91 -2.57 -1.15
C PHE A 131 -4.87 -2.45 -0.05
N TYR A 132 -4.23 -3.57 0.25
CA TYR A 132 -3.08 -3.61 1.13
C TYR A 132 -1.83 -4.00 0.33
N LEU A 133 -0.78 -3.19 0.40
CA LEU A 133 0.50 -3.52 -0.22
C LEU A 133 1.30 -4.40 0.73
N THR A 134 1.39 -5.69 0.40
CA THR A 134 2.18 -6.67 1.13
C THR A 134 3.50 -6.97 0.41
N SER A 135 4.22 -7.98 0.84
CA SER A 135 5.45 -8.47 0.21
C SER A 135 5.66 -9.95 0.53
N ARG A 136 6.63 -10.59 -0.15
CA ARG A 136 7.05 -11.96 0.19
C ARG A 136 7.42 -12.13 1.66
N GLY A 137 7.90 -11.05 2.31
CA GLY A 137 8.28 -11.07 3.73
C GLY A 137 7.15 -11.42 4.69
N GLY A 138 5.88 -11.32 4.26
CA GLY A 138 4.74 -11.82 5.01
C GLY A 138 4.65 -13.36 5.05
N ARG A 139 5.37 -14.07 4.18
CA ARG A 139 5.33 -15.54 4.06
C ARG A 139 6.70 -16.20 4.19
N THR A 140 7.78 -15.49 3.90
CA THR A 140 9.15 -16.01 4.00
C THR A 140 10.02 -15.07 4.80
N ALA A 141 10.97 -15.61 5.56
CA ALA A 141 11.91 -14.81 6.32
C ALA A 141 12.88 -14.08 5.39
N VAL A 142 12.96 -12.75 5.55
CA VAL A 142 13.95 -11.91 4.89
C VAL A 142 14.86 -11.32 5.96
N LYS A 143 16.18 -11.40 5.75
CA LYS A 143 17.18 -10.92 6.72
C LYS A 143 16.96 -9.43 7.03
N ASN A 144 16.96 -9.06 8.31
CA ASN A 144 16.78 -7.69 8.81
C ASN A 144 15.45 -7.02 8.38
N TYR A 145 14.41 -7.79 8.14
CA TYR A 145 13.13 -7.31 7.63
C TYR A 145 11.95 -7.62 8.58
N ALA A 146 12.24 -8.08 9.80
CA ALA A 146 11.21 -8.63 10.71
C ALA A 146 10.08 -7.65 11.05
N ALA A 147 10.41 -6.36 11.28
CA ALA A 147 9.39 -5.34 11.59
C ALA A 147 8.41 -5.09 10.42
N VAL A 148 8.82 -5.35 9.19
CA VAL A 148 7.95 -5.30 8.03
C VAL A 148 7.32 -6.67 7.76
N GLY A 149 8.12 -7.74 7.72
CA GLY A 149 7.64 -9.09 7.37
C GLY A 149 6.55 -9.60 8.32
N ALA A 150 6.77 -9.51 9.63
CA ALA A 150 5.76 -9.90 10.63
C ALA A 150 4.48 -9.06 10.52
N ALA A 151 4.63 -7.74 10.29
CA ALA A 151 3.49 -6.86 10.07
C ALA A 151 2.71 -7.23 8.79
N LYS A 152 3.40 -7.59 7.69
CA LYS A 152 2.73 -8.03 6.46
C LYS A 152 1.93 -9.31 6.68
N ALA A 153 2.46 -10.29 7.42
CA ALA A 153 1.74 -11.50 7.81
C ALA A 153 0.49 -11.20 8.66
N LEU A 154 0.61 -10.29 9.63
CA LEU A 154 -0.51 -9.83 10.44
C LEU A 154 -1.60 -9.19 9.58
N ALA A 155 -1.23 -8.27 8.69
CA ALA A 155 -2.20 -7.59 7.82
C ALA A 155 -2.88 -8.55 6.82
N GLU A 156 -2.16 -9.52 6.25
CA GLU A 156 -2.75 -10.58 5.42
C GLU A 156 -3.78 -11.40 6.21
N SER A 157 -3.53 -11.64 7.50
CA SER A 157 -4.51 -12.26 8.38
C SER A 157 -5.73 -11.37 8.61
N LEU A 158 -5.53 -10.08 8.92
CA LEU A 158 -6.62 -9.11 9.09
C LEU A 158 -7.50 -8.99 7.84
N VAL A 159 -6.90 -9.03 6.64
CA VAL A 159 -7.65 -9.01 5.37
C VAL A 159 -8.66 -10.16 5.31
N ARG A 160 -8.29 -11.38 5.73
CA ARG A 160 -9.21 -12.52 5.73
C ARG A 160 -10.42 -12.33 6.65
N TYR A 161 -10.23 -11.69 7.81
CA TYR A 161 -11.34 -11.35 8.71
C TYR A 161 -12.19 -10.19 8.17
N LEU A 162 -11.55 -9.16 7.61
CA LEU A 162 -12.23 -8.00 7.06
C LEU A 162 -13.15 -8.37 5.88
N VAL A 163 -12.81 -9.38 5.06
CA VAL A 163 -13.71 -9.87 4.00
C VAL A 163 -15.08 -10.24 4.52
N LEU A 164 -15.16 -10.87 5.70
CA LEU A 164 -16.43 -11.32 6.29
C LEU A 164 -17.36 -10.16 6.65
N GLU A 165 -16.78 -9.00 6.99
CA GLU A 165 -17.53 -7.81 7.38
C GLU A 165 -17.76 -6.81 6.24
N LEU A 166 -16.81 -6.72 5.30
CA LEU A 166 -16.86 -5.82 4.16
C LEU A 166 -17.68 -6.39 2.99
N GLY A 167 -17.62 -7.71 2.78
CA GLY A 167 -18.34 -8.39 1.69
C GLY A 167 -19.84 -8.13 1.69
N PRO A 168 -20.58 -8.27 2.83
CA PRO A 168 -22.00 -7.95 2.90
C PRO A 168 -22.35 -6.48 2.60
N ARG A 169 -21.34 -5.58 2.69
CA ARG A 169 -21.48 -4.15 2.33
C ARG A 169 -21.16 -3.87 0.87
N GLY A 170 -20.77 -4.92 0.10
CA GLY A 170 -20.31 -4.80 -1.28
C GLY A 170 -18.95 -4.12 -1.42
N ILE A 171 -18.16 -4.06 -0.35
CA ILE A 171 -16.78 -3.55 -0.33
C ILE A 171 -15.81 -4.74 -0.46
N ARG A 172 -14.87 -4.66 -1.40
CA ARG A 172 -13.85 -5.69 -1.61
C ARG A 172 -12.54 -5.31 -0.95
N ILE A 173 -11.76 -6.32 -0.54
CA ILE A 173 -10.42 -6.11 0.00
C ILE A 173 -9.48 -7.20 -0.51
N ASN A 174 -8.29 -6.79 -1.00
CA ASN A 174 -7.23 -7.69 -1.46
C ASN A 174 -5.85 -7.16 -1.10
N CYS A 175 -4.86 -8.07 -1.06
CA CYS A 175 -3.45 -7.76 -0.92
C CYS A 175 -2.76 -7.85 -2.28
N VAL A 176 -1.90 -6.91 -2.58
CA VAL A 176 -0.99 -6.94 -3.74
C VAL A 176 0.45 -6.99 -3.25
N ALA A 177 1.21 -7.96 -3.75
CA ALA A 177 2.58 -8.25 -3.33
C ALA A 177 3.56 -8.13 -4.51
N PRO A 178 3.98 -6.92 -4.89
CA PRO A 178 5.02 -6.78 -5.89
C PRO A 178 6.36 -7.29 -5.36
N SER A 179 7.19 -7.86 -6.25
CA SER A 179 8.60 -8.13 -5.95
C SER A 179 9.38 -6.81 -5.80
N GLY A 180 10.68 -6.90 -5.57
CA GLY A 180 11.52 -5.71 -5.38
C GLY A 180 11.42 -4.75 -6.56
N VAL A 181 10.90 -3.56 -6.29
CA VAL A 181 10.83 -2.42 -7.23
C VAL A 181 11.76 -1.34 -6.69
N ASP A 182 12.45 -0.62 -7.56
CA ASP A 182 13.33 0.47 -7.14
C ASP A 182 12.53 1.59 -6.49
N THR A 183 12.65 1.69 -5.18
CA THR A 183 11.98 2.69 -4.34
C THR A 183 12.92 3.10 -3.21
N GLU A 184 12.69 4.28 -2.64
CA GLU A 184 13.41 4.72 -1.45
C GLU A 184 13.32 3.70 -0.30
N ALA A 185 12.14 3.08 -0.11
CA ALA A 185 11.97 2.04 0.90
C ALA A 185 12.86 0.82 0.66
N LEU A 186 13.01 0.37 -0.60
CA LEU A 186 13.92 -0.72 -0.96
C LEU A 186 15.37 -0.31 -0.74
N ARG A 187 15.74 0.91 -1.13
CA ARG A 187 17.09 1.46 -0.92
C ARG A 187 17.42 1.57 0.57
N ASN A 188 16.48 1.90 1.42
CA ASN A 188 16.65 1.91 2.88
C ASN A 188 16.87 0.50 3.46
N VAL A 189 16.35 -0.57 2.82
CA VAL A 189 16.59 -1.97 3.25
C VAL A 189 17.98 -2.46 2.85
N TYR A 190 18.38 -2.20 1.60
CA TYR A 190 19.57 -2.83 1.00
C TYR A 190 20.78 -1.88 0.87
N GLY A 191 20.60 -0.56 1.00
CA GLY A 191 21.64 0.45 0.87
C GLY A 191 22.31 0.39 -0.50
N GLU A 192 23.65 0.44 -0.51
CA GLU A 192 24.48 0.37 -1.72
C GLU A 192 24.30 -0.92 -2.53
N ARG A 193 23.77 -1.98 -1.92
CA ARG A 193 23.53 -3.25 -2.61
C ARG A 193 22.21 -3.28 -3.38
N THR A 194 21.41 -2.21 -3.38
CA THR A 194 20.09 -2.19 -3.99
C THR A 194 20.14 -2.55 -5.47
N ASP A 195 21.06 -1.96 -6.23
CA ASP A 195 21.16 -2.21 -7.67
C ASP A 195 21.56 -3.66 -7.97
N GLN A 196 22.45 -4.26 -7.17
CA GLN A 196 22.79 -5.68 -7.26
C GLN A 196 21.58 -6.57 -6.95
N VAL A 197 20.78 -6.22 -5.94
CA VAL A 197 19.56 -6.96 -5.58
C VAL A 197 18.52 -6.87 -6.69
N LEU A 198 18.32 -5.70 -7.29
CA LEU A 198 17.40 -5.52 -8.42
C LEU A 198 17.84 -6.31 -9.66
N GLN A 199 19.14 -6.28 -9.97
CA GLN A 199 19.71 -7.07 -11.05
C GLN A 199 19.56 -8.57 -10.80
N GLN A 200 19.87 -9.05 -9.59
CA GLN A 200 19.68 -10.46 -9.23
C GLN A 200 18.21 -10.87 -9.31
N ASN A 201 17.30 -10.03 -8.81
CA ASN A 201 15.86 -10.27 -8.93
C ASN A 201 15.43 -10.42 -10.39
N ALA A 202 15.98 -9.62 -11.31
CA ALA A 202 15.68 -9.73 -12.74
C ALA A 202 16.19 -11.06 -13.33
N LEU A 203 17.39 -11.49 -12.94
CA LEU A 203 17.98 -12.78 -13.37
C LEU A 203 17.21 -13.98 -12.81
N ASP A 204 16.75 -13.89 -11.56
CA ASP A 204 16.01 -14.96 -10.88
C ASP A 204 14.55 -15.06 -11.35
N THR A 205 14.05 -14.05 -12.07
CA THR A 205 12.68 -14.03 -12.55
C THR A 205 12.57 -14.83 -13.86
N PRO A 206 11.72 -15.87 -13.93
CA PRO A 206 11.52 -16.67 -15.15
C PRO A 206 11.21 -15.84 -16.41
N ASN A 207 10.56 -14.68 -16.26
CA ASN A 207 10.28 -13.75 -17.37
C ASN A 207 11.53 -12.97 -17.85
N GLY A 208 12.70 -13.15 -17.25
CA GLY A 208 13.96 -12.53 -17.65
C GLY A 208 14.06 -11.03 -17.38
N ARG A 209 13.15 -10.46 -16.55
CA ARG A 209 13.19 -9.05 -16.14
C ARG A 209 12.66 -8.83 -14.73
N GLY A 210 13.07 -7.74 -14.11
CA GLY A 210 12.47 -7.29 -12.85
C GLY A 210 11.04 -6.75 -13.01
N VAL A 211 10.36 -6.59 -11.90
CA VAL A 211 9.03 -5.98 -11.83
C VAL A 211 9.16 -4.46 -12.03
N VAL A 212 8.30 -3.91 -12.88
CA VAL A 212 8.16 -2.46 -13.11
C VAL A 212 6.82 -1.95 -12.56
N HIS A 213 6.68 -0.64 -12.45
CA HIS A 213 5.49 -0.02 -11.84
C HIS A 213 4.18 -0.41 -12.53
N ASP A 214 4.19 -0.56 -13.86
CA ASP A 214 2.99 -0.91 -14.61
C ASP A 214 2.47 -2.32 -14.29
N ASP A 215 3.35 -3.28 -13.96
CA ASP A 215 2.97 -4.66 -13.67
C ASP A 215 1.98 -4.77 -12.48
N TYR A 216 2.20 -4.02 -11.40
CA TYR A 216 1.33 -4.07 -10.23
C TYR A 216 0.23 -3.01 -10.23
N THR A 217 0.46 -1.85 -10.86
CA THR A 217 -0.57 -0.81 -10.95
C THR A 217 -1.72 -1.23 -11.87
N ALA A 218 -1.43 -1.93 -12.97
CA ALA A 218 -2.44 -2.55 -13.83
C ALA A 218 -3.27 -3.59 -13.09
N LEU A 219 -2.64 -4.41 -12.23
CA LEU A 219 -3.36 -5.36 -11.38
C LEU A 219 -4.29 -4.64 -10.39
N VAL A 220 -3.81 -3.57 -9.72
CA VAL A 220 -4.64 -2.79 -8.79
C VAL A 220 -5.84 -2.16 -9.51
N GLU A 221 -5.65 -1.61 -10.71
CA GLU A 221 -6.72 -1.06 -11.54
C GLU A 221 -7.73 -2.16 -11.94
N PHE A 222 -7.27 -3.33 -12.36
CA PHE A 222 -8.13 -4.49 -12.65
C PHE A 222 -8.93 -4.91 -11.43
N LEU A 223 -8.28 -5.07 -10.28
CA LEU A 223 -8.94 -5.45 -9.03
C LEU A 223 -9.94 -4.40 -8.52
N ALA A 224 -9.77 -3.13 -8.86
CA ALA A 224 -10.74 -2.07 -8.58
C ALA A 224 -11.98 -2.14 -9.48
N SER A 225 -11.89 -2.79 -10.62
CA SER A 225 -12.97 -2.87 -11.60
C SER A 225 -14.06 -3.88 -11.21
N PRO A 226 -15.29 -3.77 -11.73
CA PRO A 226 -16.35 -4.77 -11.55
C PRO A 226 -15.98 -6.17 -12.06
N ALA A 227 -15.06 -6.28 -13.03
CA ALA A 227 -14.62 -7.57 -13.57
C ALA A 227 -13.92 -8.46 -12.52
N ALA A 228 -13.45 -7.86 -11.41
CA ALA A 228 -12.81 -8.58 -10.30
C ALA A 228 -13.76 -8.80 -9.11
N GLU A 229 -15.10 -8.77 -9.31
CA GLU A 229 -16.08 -8.83 -8.22
C GLU A 229 -15.90 -10.05 -7.31
N MET A 230 -15.55 -11.21 -7.88
CA MET A 230 -15.37 -12.47 -7.13
C MET A 230 -13.95 -12.66 -6.57
N ILE A 231 -13.05 -11.67 -6.73
CA ILE A 231 -11.69 -11.72 -6.19
C ILE A 231 -11.67 -10.97 -4.85
N GLN A 232 -11.69 -11.73 -3.75
CA GLN A 232 -11.74 -11.18 -2.39
C GLN A 232 -10.79 -11.92 -1.45
N GLY A 233 -10.14 -11.18 -0.55
CA GLY A 233 -9.28 -11.72 0.50
C GLY A 233 -8.00 -12.35 -0.01
N GLN A 234 -7.65 -12.13 -1.27
CA GLN A 234 -6.51 -12.78 -1.91
C GLN A 234 -5.22 -12.00 -1.67
N VAL A 235 -4.11 -12.74 -1.62
CA VAL A 235 -2.76 -12.20 -1.72
C VAL A 235 -2.23 -12.55 -3.11
N ILE A 236 -2.14 -11.54 -3.97
CA ILE A 236 -1.71 -11.73 -5.36
C ILE A 236 -0.28 -11.23 -5.51
N PHE A 237 0.62 -12.16 -5.83
CA PHE A 237 2.03 -11.86 -6.07
C PHE A 237 2.24 -11.37 -7.50
N VAL A 238 2.95 -10.24 -7.64
CA VAL A 238 3.42 -9.68 -8.90
C VAL A 238 4.93 -9.78 -8.90
N ASN A 239 5.45 -10.96 -9.28
CA ASN A 239 6.86 -11.32 -9.12
C ASN A 239 7.46 -12.08 -10.31
N GLY A 240 6.72 -12.20 -11.43
CA GLY A 240 7.17 -12.89 -12.63
C GLY A 240 7.52 -14.37 -12.41
N GLY A 241 7.01 -15.02 -11.35
CA GLY A 241 7.33 -16.40 -10.98
C GLY A 241 8.61 -16.56 -10.16
N GLN A 242 9.24 -15.48 -9.71
CA GLN A 242 10.49 -15.51 -8.93
C GLN A 242 10.35 -16.32 -7.63
N TYR A 243 9.20 -16.22 -6.96
CA TYR A 243 8.88 -16.96 -5.74
C TYR A 243 7.50 -17.59 -5.88
N LEU A 244 7.42 -18.90 -5.86
CA LEU A 244 6.17 -19.63 -5.88
C LEU A 244 5.80 -20.01 -4.45
N HIS A 245 4.67 -19.48 -3.97
CA HIS A 245 4.13 -19.77 -2.65
C HIS A 245 2.87 -20.63 -2.83
N ALA A 246 2.90 -21.81 -2.23
CA ALA A 246 1.72 -22.67 -2.14
C ALA A 246 0.80 -22.23 -0.99
#